data_079eeff63d398f7ea07473fae61b9cbd
#
_entry.id   079eeff63d398f7ea07473fae61b9cbd
#
_cell.length_a   1.000
_cell.length_b   1.000
_cell.length_c   1.000
_cell.angle_alpha   90.00
_cell.angle_beta   90.00
_cell.angle_gamma   90.00
#
_symmetry.space_group_name_H-M   'P 1'
#
loop_
_entity.id
_entity.type
_entity.pdbx_description
1 polymer ?
#
loop_
_entity_poly.entity_id
_entity_poly.type
_entity_poly.pdbx_seq_one_letter_code
_entity_poly.pdbx_strand_id
1 'polypeptide(L)'
;RLRMFYGGGEMLGRAEAVHSGVELREQAMVVDDGGDGLLHKEDSLLFFAESTEAWVFDKTIARYRWRRNDYTLDNVYWIDLDADQPPLRLSPHSATLQDRPDTVINSHRERLHLEEESAVLIQLFGIRSGYDWYWENFTGNARNYSIFADGPIADAPVIVRLAFWGRTVGAHTMDIRWNERTKAQFQFLGADRDSLELVIDEGAVPGLNQLGLVHRDPNLTSLDWLQVEYDRVLRARDGNVSFDARVSRSLVVEFQMTGFDDAGKVPRIFAVNDSGTAEVVGAARVDDSVRFQDRLAAGEERRYVALSDGAWQRPHAIKIDSQSPLRL
;
A
#
# COMPACT_ATOMS: atom_id res chain seq x y z
N ARG A 1 32.88 3.75 -3.63
CA ARG A 1 31.67 3.10 -4.23
C ARG A 1 30.54 3.27 -3.27
N LEU A 2 29.34 3.57 -3.80
CA LEU A 2 28.17 3.92 -3.00
C LEU A 2 27.14 2.77 -3.05
N ARG A 3 26.83 2.22 -1.87
CA ARG A 3 25.82 1.16 -1.67
C ARG A 3 24.74 1.64 -0.73
N MET A 4 23.53 1.12 -0.88
CA MET A 4 22.40 1.41 0.00
C MET A 4 21.85 0.13 0.61
N PHE A 5 21.46 0.19 1.87
CA PHE A 5 20.97 -0.95 2.62
C PHE A 5 19.67 -0.61 3.34
N TYR A 6 18.85 -1.62 3.53
CA TYR A 6 17.53 -1.51 4.14
C TYR A 6 17.21 -2.72 5.02
N GLY A 7 16.62 -2.50 6.17
CA GLY A 7 16.29 -3.53 7.16
C GLY A 7 14.88 -4.12 7.07
N GLY A 8 14.09 -3.77 6.03
CA GLY A 8 12.75 -4.33 5.78
C GLY A 8 11.58 -3.55 6.40
N GLY A 9 11.79 -2.68 7.40
CA GLY A 9 10.74 -1.85 8.00
C GLY A 9 9.63 -2.61 8.74
N GLU A 10 9.74 -3.93 8.87
CA GLU A 10 8.77 -4.75 9.59
C GLU A 10 9.02 -4.69 11.09
N MET A 11 7.95 -4.94 11.87
CA MET A 11 8.11 -5.15 13.30
C MET A 11 9.01 -6.36 13.55
N LEU A 12 9.92 -6.21 14.50
CA LEU A 12 10.65 -7.36 15.01
C LEU A 12 9.65 -8.35 15.63
N GLY A 13 9.76 -9.62 15.25
CA GLY A 13 8.95 -10.66 15.84
C GLY A 13 9.11 -10.66 17.36
N ARG A 14 8.01 -10.91 18.09
CA ARG A 14 8.03 -11.06 19.56
C ARG A 14 8.82 -12.28 20.03
N ALA A 15 9.65 -12.83 19.26
CA ALA A 15 10.29 -14.05 19.61
C ALA A 15 11.31 -13.79 20.74
N GLU A 16 11.25 -14.59 21.62
CA GLU A 16 12.22 -15.61 21.97
C GLU A 16 13.03 -16.14 20.76
N ALA A 17 12.65 -15.82 19.54
CA ALA A 17 13.47 -15.95 18.35
C ALA A 17 14.72 -15.12 18.60
N VAL A 18 15.72 -15.85 19.09
CA VAL A 18 17.14 -15.61 18.87
C VAL A 18 17.32 -14.35 18.04
N HIS A 19 18.07 -13.43 18.52
CA HIS A 19 18.60 -12.28 17.81
C HIS A 19 19.31 -12.72 16.52
N SER A 20 18.57 -13.27 15.57
CA SER A 20 18.95 -13.22 14.17
C SER A 20 18.89 -11.73 13.85
N GLY A 21 20.04 -11.10 13.85
CA GLY A 21 20.16 -9.69 13.52
C GLY A 21 19.35 -9.44 12.26
N VAL A 22 18.65 -8.31 12.20
CA VAL A 22 17.99 -7.90 10.97
C VAL A 22 19.09 -7.85 9.91
N GLU A 23 19.07 -8.79 8.98
CA GLU A 23 20.01 -8.77 7.87
C GLU A 23 19.63 -7.59 6.99
N LEU A 24 20.52 -6.61 6.91
CA LEU A 24 20.39 -5.52 5.97
C LEU A 24 20.48 -6.08 4.56
N ARG A 25 19.48 -5.79 3.75
CA ARG A 25 19.46 -6.13 2.32
C ARG A 25 19.97 -4.95 1.52
N GLU A 26 20.78 -5.22 0.51
CA GLU A 26 21.19 -4.16 -0.39
C GLU A 26 20.02 -3.74 -1.27
N GLN A 27 19.77 -2.44 -1.32
CA GLN A 27 18.72 -1.81 -2.11
C GLN A 27 19.32 -1.28 -3.42
N ALA A 28 18.73 -1.67 -4.54
CA ALA A 28 19.11 -1.14 -5.84
C ALA A 28 18.75 0.36 -5.95
N MET A 29 19.66 1.14 -6.56
CA MET A 29 19.43 2.58 -6.79
C MET A 29 19.96 3.02 -8.15
N VAL A 30 19.49 4.16 -8.61
CA VAL A 30 20.09 4.94 -9.68
C VAL A 30 20.99 6.00 -9.06
N VAL A 31 22.18 6.18 -9.59
CA VAL A 31 23.07 7.29 -9.29
C VAL A 31 23.16 8.12 -10.56
N ASP A 32 22.73 9.36 -10.47
CA ASP A 32 22.89 10.35 -11.54
C ASP A 32 24.00 11.31 -11.09
N ASP A 33 25.24 11.04 -11.54
CA ASP A 33 26.46 11.74 -11.19
C ASP A 33 27.04 12.51 -12.39
N GLY A 34 26.22 12.79 -13.41
CA GLY A 34 26.68 13.43 -14.62
C GLY A 34 27.71 12.62 -15.42
N GLY A 35 28.04 11.40 -15.00
CA GLY A 35 28.96 10.47 -15.66
C GLY A 35 30.44 10.67 -15.31
N ASP A 36 30.78 11.49 -14.32
CA ASP A 36 32.15 11.75 -13.88
C ASP A 36 32.61 10.85 -12.72
N GLY A 37 31.70 10.09 -12.11
CA GLY A 37 31.98 9.15 -11.02
C GLY A 37 32.18 9.82 -9.66
N LEU A 38 31.88 11.11 -9.54
CA LEU A 38 31.89 11.88 -8.30
C LEU A 38 30.47 12.30 -7.94
N LEU A 39 30.17 12.44 -6.68
CA LEU A 39 28.86 12.90 -6.22
C LEU A 39 28.94 14.39 -5.88
N HIS A 40 28.32 15.21 -6.70
CA HIS A 40 28.22 16.66 -6.53
C HIS A 40 26.87 17.06 -5.93
N LYS A 41 26.71 18.34 -5.62
CA LYS A 41 25.49 18.88 -5.01
C LYS A 41 24.27 18.77 -5.93
N GLU A 42 24.48 18.82 -7.23
CA GLU A 42 23.47 18.77 -8.28
C GLU A 42 23.05 17.33 -8.62
N ASP A 43 23.83 16.34 -8.16
CA ASP A 43 23.61 14.94 -8.44
C ASP A 43 22.48 14.35 -7.60
N SER A 44 21.96 13.22 -8.02
CA SER A 44 20.85 12.59 -7.34
C SER A 44 21.01 11.08 -7.17
N LEU A 45 20.47 10.60 -6.07
CA LEU A 45 20.28 9.19 -5.79
C LEU A 45 18.80 8.88 -5.78
N LEU A 46 18.38 7.93 -6.60
CA LEU A 46 17.00 7.52 -6.69
C LEU A 46 16.88 6.04 -6.31
N PHE A 47 15.98 5.74 -5.42
CA PHE A 47 15.68 4.37 -4.98
C PHE A 47 14.19 4.21 -4.65
N PHE A 48 13.72 2.99 -4.69
CA PHE A 48 12.37 2.67 -4.23
C PHE A 48 12.39 2.54 -2.70
N ALA A 49 11.60 3.40 -2.04
CA ALA A 49 11.44 3.36 -0.61
C ALA A 49 10.10 2.69 -0.25
N GLU A 50 10.17 1.66 0.59
CA GLU A 50 8.99 1.02 1.15
C GLU A 50 8.43 1.84 2.31
N SER A 51 7.11 1.83 2.47
CA SER A 51 6.45 2.38 3.65
C SER A 51 6.47 1.38 4.81
N THR A 52 6.43 1.87 6.04
CA THR A 52 6.16 1.07 7.25
C THR A 52 4.73 0.54 7.28
N GLU A 53 3.87 1.13 6.47
CA GLU A 53 2.48 0.72 6.24
C GLU A 53 2.29 0.35 4.78
N ALA A 54 1.74 -0.85 4.51
CA ALA A 54 1.57 -1.33 3.15
C ALA A 54 0.47 -2.39 3.02
N TRP A 55 -0.14 -2.45 1.85
CA TRP A 55 -0.90 -3.61 1.43
C TRP A 55 0.05 -4.70 0.95
N VAL A 56 -0.02 -5.87 1.56
CA VAL A 56 0.79 -7.04 1.23
C VAL A 56 -0.14 -8.18 0.83
N PHE A 57 0.17 -8.83 -0.30
CA PHE A 57 -0.61 -9.98 -0.75
C PHE A 57 -0.28 -11.21 0.09
N ASP A 58 -1.30 -11.73 0.80
CA ASP A 58 -1.20 -12.98 1.55
C ASP A 58 -1.55 -14.16 0.63
N LYS A 59 -0.55 -14.93 0.26
CA LYS A 59 -0.69 -16.08 -0.65
C LYS A 59 -1.54 -17.21 -0.04
N THR A 60 -1.66 -17.27 1.30
CA THR A 60 -2.43 -18.31 2.00
C THR A 60 -3.93 -18.13 1.86
N ILE A 61 -4.39 -16.88 1.87
CA ILE A 61 -5.80 -16.53 1.75
C ILE A 61 -6.15 -15.85 0.43
N ALA A 62 -5.15 -15.72 -0.47
CA ALA A 62 -5.25 -15.14 -1.80
C ALA A 62 -5.88 -13.72 -1.80
N ARG A 63 -5.50 -12.88 -0.82
CA ARG A 63 -5.96 -11.49 -0.72
C ARG A 63 -4.90 -10.58 -0.13
N TYR A 64 -5.08 -9.27 -0.31
CA TYR A 64 -4.25 -8.26 0.32
C TYR A 64 -4.62 -8.08 1.78
N ARG A 65 -3.61 -7.92 2.61
CA ARG A 65 -3.72 -7.52 4.02
C ARG A 65 -2.98 -6.22 4.25
N TRP A 66 -3.53 -5.39 5.11
CA TRP A 66 -2.83 -4.23 5.63
C TRP A 66 -1.76 -4.69 6.61
N ARG A 67 -0.56 -4.18 6.43
CA ARG A 67 0.58 -4.36 7.32
C ARG A 67 0.99 -2.98 7.83
N ARG A 68 1.16 -2.86 9.13
CA ARG A 68 1.63 -1.65 9.80
C ARG A 68 2.77 -2.00 10.74
N ASN A 69 3.71 -1.07 10.91
CA ASN A 69 4.67 -1.10 12.00
C ASN A 69 4.13 -0.24 13.15
N ASP A 70 3.76 -0.86 14.28
CA ASP A 70 3.15 -0.17 15.42
C ASP A 70 4.13 0.70 16.21
N TYR A 71 5.43 0.63 15.91
CA TYR A 71 6.47 1.32 16.67
C TYR A 71 7.04 2.55 15.97
N THR A 72 6.95 2.61 14.66
CA THR A 72 7.51 3.71 13.88
C THR A 72 6.79 3.91 12.56
N LEU A 73 6.66 5.17 12.14
CA LEU A 73 6.21 5.55 10.81
C LEU A 73 7.40 5.82 9.88
N ASP A 74 8.62 5.81 10.41
CA ASP A 74 9.83 6.09 9.64
C ASP A 74 10.54 4.79 9.27
N ASN A 75 10.93 4.67 8.01
CA ASN A 75 11.89 3.69 7.53
C ASN A 75 13.29 4.29 7.46
N VAL A 76 14.29 3.47 7.76
CA VAL A 76 15.69 3.87 7.77
C VAL A 76 16.45 3.12 6.67
N TYR A 77 17.18 3.89 5.86
CA TYR A 77 18.07 3.40 4.84
C TYR A 77 19.50 3.84 5.19
N TRP A 78 20.47 2.96 5.01
CA TRP A 78 21.86 3.22 5.27
C TRP A 78 22.62 3.36 3.95
N ILE A 79 23.48 4.37 3.85
CA ILE A 79 24.34 4.58 2.70
C ILE A 79 25.77 4.35 3.15
N ASP A 80 26.45 3.40 2.49
CA ASP A 80 27.87 3.13 2.63
C ASP A 80 28.62 3.79 1.47
N LEU A 81 29.56 4.68 1.79
CA LEU A 81 30.32 5.46 0.84
C LEU A 81 31.61 4.76 0.36
N ASP A 82 32.16 3.86 1.17
CA ASP A 82 33.45 3.24 0.96
C ASP A 82 33.39 1.73 0.65
N ALA A 83 32.28 1.31 0.07
CA ALA A 83 32.01 -0.10 -0.20
C ALA A 83 33.06 -0.75 -1.11
N ASP A 84 33.66 -1.85 -0.64
CA ASP A 84 34.57 -2.67 -1.42
C ASP A 84 33.90 -3.47 -2.53
N GLN A 85 32.67 -3.88 -2.28
CA GLN A 85 31.88 -4.68 -3.21
C GLN A 85 31.21 -3.84 -4.30
N PRO A 86 30.94 -4.41 -5.49
CA PRO A 86 30.16 -3.73 -6.52
C PRO A 86 28.76 -3.37 -6.01
N PRO A 87 28.31 -2.13 -6.25
CA PRO A 87 27.01 -1.69 -5.79
C PRO A 87 25.87 -2.24 -6.66
N LEU A 88 24.73 -2.53 -6.02
CA LEU A 88 23.51 -2.89 -6.72
C LEU A 88 22.92 -1.66 -7.40
N ARG A 89 22.62 -1.79 -8.69
CA ARG A 89 21.99 -0.73 -9.49
C ARG A 89 20.64 -1.20 -10.03
N LEU A 90 19.71 -0.27 -10.23
CA LEU A 90 18.45 -0.57 -10.92
C LEU A 90 18.75 -1.10 -12.32
N SER A 91 18.20 -2.26 -12.61
CA SER A 91 18.28 -2.85 -13.94
C SER A 91 17.13 -2.34 -14.83
N PRO A 92 17.35 -2.21 -16.16
CA PRO A 92 16.25 -1.95 -17.06
C PRO A 92 15.35 -3.18 -17.19
N HIS A 93 14.04 -2.96 -17.16
CA HIS A 93 13.01 -3.94 -17.47
C HIS A 93 12.34 -3.57 -18.78
N SER A 94 12.56 -4.37 -19.82
CA SER A 94 12.03 -4.06 -21.15
C SER A 94 10.53 -4.30 -21.21
N ALA A 95 9.79 -3.27 -21.56
CA ALA A 95 8.34 -3.24 -21.66
C ALA A 95 7.87 -2.58 -22.96
N THR A 96 8.54 -2.92 -24.03
CA THR A 96 8.30 -2.35 -25.38
C THR A 96 6.94 -2.78 -25.90
N LEU A 97 6.19 -1.82 -26.45
CA LEU A 97 4.89 -2.07 -27.07
C LEU A 97 5.04 -3.04 -28.26
N GLN A 98 4.21 -4.07 -28.24
CA GLN A 98 4.05 -5.04 -29.33
C GLN A 98 2.68 -4.84 -29.98
N ASP A 99 2.49 -5.39 -31.19
CA ASP A 99 1.28 -5.15 -31.97
C ASP A 99 -0.01 -5.71 -31.34
N ARG A 100 0.09 -6.73 -30.46
CA ARG A 100 -1.09 -7.40 -29.89
C ARG A 100 -0.83 -7.85 -28.45
N PRO A 101 -1.27 -7.09 -27.45
CA PRO A 101 -1.34 -7.58 -26.07
C PRO A 101 -2.47 -8.60 -25.91
N ASP A 102 -2.34 -9.51 -24.94
CA ASP A 102 -3.42 -10.45 -24.59
C ASP A 102 -4.58 -9.74 -23.89
N THR A 103 -4.28 -8.65 -23.16
CA THR A 103 -5.26 -7.84 -22.47
C THR A 103 -4.76 -6.41 -22.27
N VAL A 104 -5.69 -5.49 -22.08
CA VAL A 104 -5.42 -4.10 -21.75
C VAL A 104 -5.98 -3.80 -20.36
N ILE A 105 -5.17 -3.19 -19.50
CA ILE A 105 -5.55 -2.76 -18.14
C ILE A 105 -5.44 -1.25 -18.07
N ASN A 106 -6.56 -0.59 -17.78
CA ASN A 106 -6.66 0.85 -17.58
C ASN A 106 -7.32 1.22 -16.23
N SER A 107 -7.49 0.23 -15.37
CA SER A 107 -8.03 0.37 -14.02
C SER A 107 -7.33 -0.58 -13.05
N HIS A 108 -7.42 -0.28 -11.77
CA HIS A 108 -6.91 -1.13 -10.71
C HIS A 108 -7.84 -1.11 -9.49
N ARG A 109 -7.66 -2.07 -8.59
CA ARG A 109 -8.34 -2.10 -7.30
C ARG A 109 -7.63 -1.17 -6.32
N GLU A 110 -8.24 -0.01 -6.03
CA GLU A 110 -7.82 0.88 -4.95
C GLU A 110 -8.22 0.28 -3.62
N ARG A 111 -7.33 0.39 -2.63
CA ARG A 111 -7.54 -0.15 -1.28
C ARG A 111 -7.25 0.93 -0.25
N LEU A 112 -8.25 1.22 0.55
CA LEU A 112 -8.16 2.17 1.64
C LEU A 112 -8.23 1.42 2.97
N HIS A 113 -7.33 1.74 3.89
CA HIS A 113 -7.39 1.32 5.27
C HIS A 113 -7.51 2.57 6.16
N LEU A 114 -8.49 2.57 7.03
CA LEU A 114 -8.74 3.66 7.95
C LEU A 114 -8.79 3.10 9.36
N GLU A 115 -8.02 3.71 10.23
CA GLU A 115 -7.87 3.34 11.62
C GLU A 115 -7.34 4.53 12.41
N GLU A 116 -7.86 4.74 13.62
CA GLU A 116 -7.31 5.69 14.58
C GLU A 116 -7.16 5.00 15.94
N GLU A 117 -6.04 5.20 16.58
CA GLU A 117 -5.70 4.63 17.88
C GLU A 117 -6.21 5.55 19.00
N SER A 118 -7.54 5.70 19.12
CA SER A 118 -8.18 6.66 20.02
C SER A 118 -8.61 6.06 21.35
N ALA A 119 -8.92 4.78 21.40
CA ALA A 119 -9.44 4.10 22.57
C ALA A 119 -8.56 2.93 23.00
N VAL A 120 -7.86 3.08 24.13
CA VAL A 120 -7.02 2.02 24.70
C VAL A 120 -7.81 1.16 25.69
N LEU A 121 -7.55 -0.14 25.67
CA LEU A 121 -8.11 -1.12 26.61
C LEU A 121 -7.05 -1.66 27.56
N ILE A 122 -6.91 -1.03 28.70
CA ILE A 122 -5.88 -1.38 29.70
C ILE A 122 -6.32 -2.46 30.70
N GLN A 123 -7.60 -2.80 30.80
CA GLN A 123 -8.12 -3.52 31.98
C GLN A 123 -8.88 -4.81 31.70
N LEU A 124 -8.65 -5.53 30.66
CA LEU A 124 -9.38 -6.77 30.44
C LEU A 124 -8.55 -7.99 30.76
N PHE A 125 -9.16 -8.90 31.53
CA PHE A 125 -8.61 -10.23 31.79
C PHE A 125 -8.38 -10.94 30.44
N GLY A 126 -7.16 -11.41 30.21
CA GLY A 126 -6.82 -12.13 28.99
C GLY A 126 -6.11 -11.31 27.91
N ILE A 127 -5.86 -10.01 28.11
CA ILE A 127 -4.99 -9.23 27.23
C ILE A 127 -3.58 -9.81 27.30
N ARG A 128 -3.11 -10.36 26.21
CA ARG A 128 -1.78 -10.98 26.10
C ARG A 128 -0.70 -10.01 25.64
N SER A 129 -1.08 -8.80 25.21
CA SER A 129 -0.14 -7.78 24.76
C SER A 129 -0.71 -6.40 24.96
N GLY A 130 0.14 -5.40 25.15
CA GLY A 130 -0.24 -4.02 25.46
C GLY A 130 -0.79 -3.21 24.26
N TYR A 131 -1.30 -3.85 23.21
CA TYR A 131 -1.70 -3.21 21.96
C TYR A 131 -3.16 -3.45 21.59
N ASP A 132 -4.07 -3.39 22.56
CA ASP A 132 -5.50 -3.39 22.29
C ASP A 132 -5.99 -1.93 22.19
N TRP A 133 -5.63 -1.27 21.09
CA TRP A 133 -6.16 0.02 20.69
C TRP A 133 -7.33 -0.18 19.75
N TYR A 134 -8.31 0.73 19.81
CA TYR A 134 -9.49 0.74 18.97
C TYR A 134 -9.80 2.16 18.56
N TRP A 135 -10.49 2.30 17.43
CA TRP A 135 -10.83 3.62 16.90
C TRP A 135 -11.96 4.27 17.69
N GLU A 136 -13.14 3.63 17.73
CA GLU A 136 -14.32 4.20 18.37
C GLU A 136 -15.13 3.19 19.15
N ASN A 137 -15.90 3.72 20.13
CA ASN A 137 -16.84 2.95 20.92
C ASN A 137 -18.29 3.27 20.55
N PHE A 138 -19.11 2.24 20.47
CA PHE A 138 -20.54 2.30 20.16
C PHE A 138 -21.38 1.76 21.32
N THR A 139 -22.44 2.53 21.65
CA THR A 139 -23.45 2.18 22.66
C THR A 139 -24.81 2.71 22.20
N GLY A 140 -25.39 2.14 21.16
CA GLY A 140 -26.65 2.62 20.59
C GLY A 140 -26.55 3.93 19.82
N ASN A 141 -25.38 4.28 19.30
CA ASN A 141 -25.13 5.50 18.54
C ASN A 141 -24.76 5.20 17.09
N ALA A 142 -24.62 6.25 16.28
CA ALA A 142 -24.24 6.16 14.89
C ALA A 142 -22.97 7.00 14.62
N ARG A 143 -22.19 6.55 13.62
CA ARG A 143 -21.03 7.26 13.07
C ARG A 143 -21.00 7.18 11.56
N ASN A 144 -20.42 8.19 10.93
CA ASN A 144 -20.20 8.23 9.50
C ASN A 144 -18.72 8.48 9.21
N TYR A 145 -18.19 7.70 8.29
CA TYR A 145 -16.80 7.77 7.84
C TYR A 145 -16.77 8.26 6.41
N SER A 146 -15.98 9.28 6.16
CA SER A 146 -15.82 9.88 4.84
C SER A 146 -14.82 9.09 4.00
N ILE A 147 -15.26 8.60 2.86
CA ILE A 147 -14.47 7.84 1.91
C ILE A 147 -14.35 8.65 0.62
N PHE A 148 -13.17 9.17 0.34
CA PHE A 148 -12.94 9.90 -0.90
C PHE A 148 -12.53 8.93 -2.01
N ALA A 149 -13.35 8.80 -3.04
CA ALA A 149 -13.08 7.96 -4.21
C ALA A 149 -12.67 8.84 -5.40
N ASP A 150 -11.41 8.68 -5.85
CA ASP A 150 -10.88 9.37 -7.03
C ASP A 150 -11.00 8.47 -8.25
N GLY A 151 -11.72 8.94 -9.28
CA GLY A 151 -11.92 8.23 -10.53
C GLY A 151 -12.44 6.80 -10.40
N PRO A 152 -13.47 6.53 -9.57
CA PRO A 152 -14.01 5.20 -9.46
C PRO A 152 -14.65 4.75 -10.77
N ILE A 153 -14.60 3.46 -11.06
CA ILE A 153 -15.32 2.84 -12.18
C ILE A 153 -16.81 2.78 -11.80
N ALA A 154 -17.64 3.36 -12.63
CA ALA A 154 -19.08 3.35 -12.42
C ALA A 154 -19.62 1.91 -12.34
N ASP A 155 -20.57 1.68 -11.43
CA ASP A 155 -21.25 0.40 -11.22
C ASP A 155 -20.33 -0.78 -10.85
N ALA A 156 -19.03 -0.53 -10.62
CA ALA A 156 -18.14 -1.55 -10.07
C ALA A 156 -18.40 -1.73 -8.56
N PRO A 157 -18.48 -2.96 -8.05
CA PRO A 157 -18.81 -3.19 -6.65
C PRO A 157 -17.73 -2.65 -5.72
N VAL A 158 -18.18 -2.11 -4.58
CA VAL A 158 -17.35 -1.71 -3.46
C VAL A 158 -17.28 -2.86 -2.44
N ILE A 159 -16.10 -3.17 -1.95
CA ILE A 159 -15.93 -4.12 -0.86
C ILE A 159 -15.61 -3.35 0.41
N VAL A 160 -16.40 -3.57 1.45
CA VAL A 160 -16.19 -3.00 2.78
C VAL A 160 -15.83 -4.12 3.74
N ARG A 161 -14.76 -3.91 4.52
CA ARG A 161 -14.38 -4.80 5.63
C ARG A 161 -14.32 -3.99 6.90
N LEU A 162 -14.81 -4.57 7.97
CA LEU A 162 -14.89 -3.97 9.29
C LEU A 162 -14.41 -4.97 10.33
N ALA A 163 -13.64 -4.52 11.31
CA ALA A 163 -13.28 -5.31 12.47
C ALA A 163 -13.86 -4.68 13.74
N PHE A 164 -14.50 -5.50 14.56
CA PHE A 164 -15.13 -5.10 15.79
C PHE A 164 -14.67 -5.94 16.97
N TRP A 165 -14.83 -5.39 18.16
CA TRP A 165 -14.79 -6.13 19.40
C TRP A 165 -16.03 -5.85 20.24
N GLY A 166 -16.79 -6.90 20.56
CA GLY A 166 -17.83 -6.86 21.60
C GLY A 166 -17.17 -6.76 22.98
N ARG A 167 -17.55 -5.74 23.74
CA ARG A 167 -17.00 -5.46 25.07
C ARG A 167 -17.90 -5.96 26.20
N THR A 168 -19.12 -6.35 25.88
CA THR A 168 -20.13 -6.84 26.80
C THR A 168 -20.65 -8.20 26.35
N VAL A 169 -21.18 -8.98 27.30
CA VAL A 169 -21.87 -10.23 27.00
C VAL A 169 -23.24 -9.88 26.42
N GLY A 170 -23.57 -10.38 25.26
CA GLY A 170 -24.85 -10.13 24.59
C GLY A 170 -24.71 -10.06 23.07
N ALA A 171 -25.79 -9.66 22.42
CA ALA A 171 -25.79 -9.45 20.99
C ALA A 171 -25.34 -8.03 20.66
N HIS A 172 -24.47 -7.90 19.68
CA HIS A 172 -24.02 -6.64 19.11
C HIS A 172 -24.56 -6.55 17.69
N THR A 173 -25.39 -5.55 17.43
CA THR A 173 -26.09 -5.38 16.16
C THR A 173 -25.70 -4.06 15.51
N MET A 174 -25.16 -4.13 14.30
CA MET A 174 -24.68 -2.98 13.54
C MET A 174 -25.36 -2.93 12.15
N ASP A 175 -26.08 -1.84 11.84
CA ASP A 175 -26.47 -1.57 10.46
C ASP A 175 -25.29 -0.90 9.74
N ILE A 176 -25.00 -1.42 8.56
CA ILE A 176 -23.99 -0.89 7.66
C ILE A 176 -24.69 -0.11 6.54
N ARG A 177 -24.29 1.14 6.37
CA ARG A 177 -24.85 2.04 5.36
C ARG A 177 -23.78 2.49 4.38
N TRP A 178 -24.17 2.58 3.11
CA TRP A 178 -23.35 3.18 2.07
C TRP A 178 -24.15 4.30 1.42
N ASN A 179 -23.61 5.52 1.42
CA ASN A 179 -24.27 6.71 0.90
C ASN A 179 -25.72 6.81 1.40
N GLU A 180 -25.89 6.80 2.73
CA GLU A 180 -27.15 6.88 3.48
C GLU A 180 -28.09 5.67 3.39
N ARG A 181 -27.84 4.72 2.48
CA ARG A 181 -28.68 3.52 2.31
C ARG A 181 -28.15 2.36 3.13
N THR A 182 -29.02 1.72 3.91
CA THR A 182 -28.66 0.49 4.62
C THR A 182 -28.42 -0.64 3.62
N LYS A 183 -27.23 -1.25 3.71
CA LYS A 183 -26.78 -2.34 2.84
C LYS A 183 -26.82 -3.69 3.54
N ALA A 184 -26.54 -3.70 4.83
CA ALA A 184 -26.55 -4.92 5.63
C ALA A 184 -26.84 -4.60 7.09
N GLN A 185 -27.25 -5.63 7.81
CA GLN A 185 -27.20 -5.68 9.27
C GLN A 185 -26.26 -6.81 9.65
N PHE A 186 -25.26 -6.48 10.46
CA PHE A 186 -24.30 -7.41 11.01
C PHE A 186 -24.58 -7.65 12.48
N GLN A 187 -24.58 -8.91 12.91
CA GLN A 187 -24.81 -9.28 14.30
C GLN A 187 -23.77 -10.31 14.74
N PHE A 188 -23.20 -10.10 15.92
CA PHE A 188 -22.31 -11.04 16.58
C PHE A 188 -22.60 -11.11 18.07
N LEU A 189 -22.04 -12.09 18.75
CA LEU A 189 -22.35 -12.40 20.15
C LEU A 189 -21.10 -12.36 21.05
N GLY A 190 -21.29 -11.83 22.24
CA GLY A 190 -20.33 -11.97 23.33
C GLY A 190 -19.20 -10.95 23.31
N ALA A 191 -18.33 -11.10 24.31
CA ALA A 191 -17.14 -10.27 24.49
C ALA A 191 -15.98 -10.86 23.67
N ASP A 192 -16.05 -10.75 22.35
CA ASP A 192 -15.09 -11.34 21.41
C ASP A 192 -14.86 -10.42 20.20
N ARG A 193 -13.82 -10.73 19.43
CA ARG A 193 -13.53 -10.06 18.17
C ARG A 193 -14.33 -10.71 17.05
N ASP A 194 -14.84 -9.89 16.16
CA ASP A 194 -15.51 -10.34 14.96
C ASP A 194 -15.25 -9.38 13.80
N SER A 195 -15.46 -9.86 12.58
CA SER A 195 -15.21 -9.08 11.38
C SER A 195 -16.26 -9.37 10.31
N LEU A 196 -16.57 -8.34 9.53
CA LEU A 196 -17.49 -8.40 8.41
C LEU A 196 -16.77 -8.10 7.10
N GLU A 197 -17.07 -8.86 6.06
CA GLU A 197 -16.83 -8.48 4.68
C GLU A 197 -18.18 -8.32 3.97
N LEU A 198 -18.38 -7.19 3.34
CA LEU A 198 -19.62 -6.85 2.62
C LEU A 198 -19.28 -6.37 1.22
N VAL A 199 -19.89 -7.01 0.22
CA VAL A 199 -19.87 -6.54 -1.16
C VAL A 199 -21.11 -5.67 -1.40
N ILE A 200 -20.88 -4.44 -1.84
CA ILE A 200 -21.92 -3.47 -2.16
C ILE A 200 -21.96 -3.32 -3.67
N ASP A 201 -23.03 -3.78 -4.30
CA ASP A 201 -23.17 -3.76 -5.76
C ASP A 201 -23.29 -2.34 -6.34
N GLU A 202 -23.72 -1.37 -5.54
CA GLU A 202 -23.66 0.04 -5.91
C GLU A 202 -22.19 0.52 -5.85
N GLY A 203 -21.69 1.04 -6.94
CA GLY A 203 -20.34 1.56 -7.04
C GLY A 203 -20.08 2.76 -6.12
N ALA A 204 -18.82 3.13 -5.99
CA ALA A 204 -18.44 4.41 -5.43
C ALA A 204 -18.78 5.53 -6.41
N VAL A 205 -19.24 6.68 -5.90
CA VAL A 205 -19.38 7.89 -6.71
C VAL A 205 -18.09 8.71 -6.69
N PRO A 206 -17.74 9.44 -7.75
CA PRO A 206 -16.59 10.33 -7.73
C PRO A 206 -16.69 11.36 -6.60
N GLY A 207 -15.60 11.50 -5.84
CA GLY A 207 -15.54 12.39 -4.69
C GLY A 207 -15.94 11.71 -3.39
N LEU A 208 -16.75 12.38 -2.59
CA LEU A 208 -17.06 11.95 -1.23
C LEU A 208 -18.18 10.89 -1.21
N ASN A 209 -17.86 9.73 -0.65
CA ASN A 209 -18.79 8.69 -0.27
C ASN A 209 -18.85 8.61 1.26
N GLN A 210 -19.89 7.99 1.79
CA GLN A 210 -20.10 7.89 3.23
C GLN A 210 -20.38 6.44 3.64
N LEU A 211 -19.54 5.91 4.53
CA LEU A 211 -19.79 4.66 5.22
C LEU A 211 -20.41 4.98 6.58
N GLY A 212 -21.66 4.59 6.79
CA GLY A 212 -22.38 4.79 8.05
C GLY A 212 -22.45 3.49 8.85
N LEU A 213 -22.17 3.57 10.14
CA LEU A 213 -22.33 2.49 11.11
C LEU A 213 -23.38 2.93 12.14
N VAL A 214 -24.45 2.16 12.30
CA VAL A 214 -25.53 2.46 13.27
C VAL A 214 -25.69 1.28 14.22
N HIS A 215 -25.24 1.48 15.44
CA HIS A 215 -25.35 0.48 16.50
C HIS A 215 -26.76 0.44 17.06
N ARG A 216 -27.37 -0.75 17.17
CA ARG A 216 -28.82 -0.92 17.45
C ARG A 216 -29.15 -1.36 18.86
N ASP A 217 -28.17 -1.73 19.64
CA ASP A 217 -28.34 -2.22 21.00
C ASP A 217 -27.51 -1.42 22.00
N PRO A 218 -27.75 -1.56 23.33
CA PRO A 218 -27.04 -0.82 24.37
C PRO A 218 -25.68 -1.44 24.74
N ASN A 219 -25.31 -2.56 24.12
CA ASN A 219 -24.05 -3.24 24.41
C ASN A 219 -22.87 -2.42 23.91
N LEU A 220 -21.74 -2.53 24.58
CA LEU A 220 -20.54 -1.80 24.19
C LEU A 220 -19.79 -2.57 23.08
N THR A 221 -19.66 -1.94 21.94
CA THR A 221 -18.88 -2.41 20.78
C THR A 221 -17.76 -1.44 20.45
N SER A 222 -16.55 -1.91 20.22
CA SER A 222 -15.45 -1.11 19.70
C SER A 222 -15.20 -1.43 18.23
N LEU A 223 -15.05 -0.40 17.40
CA LEU A 223 -14.51 -0.52 16.04
C LEU A 223 -12.99 -0.51 16.14
N ASP A 224 -12.35 -1.44 15.48
CA ASP A 224 -10.90 -1.53 15.35
C ASP A 224 -10.46 -0.74 14.11
N TRP A 225 -10.76 -1.24 12.94
CA TRP A 225 -10.46 -0.61 11.66
C TRP A 225 -11.58 -0.82 10.66
N LEU A 226 -11.54 -0.04 9.59
CA LEU A 226 -12.34 -0.24 8.40
C LEU A 226 -11.48 -0.20 7.14
N GLN A 227 -11.88 -0.99 6.14
CA GLN A 227 -11.25 -1.05 4.84
C GLN A 227 -12.31 -0.89 3.76
N VAL A 228 -11.94 -0.17 2.70
CA VAL A 228 -12.78 0.01 1.52
C VAL A 228 -11.96 -0.28 0.27
N GLU A 229 -12.46 -1.15 -0.59
CA GLU A 229 -11.86 -1.39 -1.90
C GLU A 229 -12.85 -1.03 -3.00
N TYR A 230 -12.36 -0.37 -4.05
CA TYR A 230 -13.15 -0.04 -5.24
C TYR A 230 -12.26 -0.05 -6.48
N ASP A 231 -12.87 -0.25 -7.66
CA ASP A 231 -12.13 -0.17 -8.91
C ASP A 231 -11.97 1.29 -9.34
N ARG A 232 -10.75 1.66 -9.68
CA ARG A 232 -10.34 3.01 -10.05
C ARG A 232 -9.63 3.00 -11.41
N VAL A 233 -9.85 4.05 -12.21
CA VAL A 233 -9.07 4.25 -13.44
C VAL A 233 -7.58 4.43 -13.11
N LEU A 234 -6.69 3.92 -13.96
CA LEU A 234 -5.25 4.15 -13.87
C LEU A 234 -4.95 5.60 -14.28
N ARG A 235 -5.12 6.48 -13.31
CA ARG A 235 -4.90 7.92 -13.49
C ARG A 235 -3.93 8.44 -12.44
N ALA A 236 -2.90 9.12 -12.89
CA ALA A 236 -1.95 9.80 -12.01
C ALA A 236 -2.66 10.91 -11.21
N ARG A 237 -2.30 11.01 -9.94
CA ARG A 237 -2.67 12.07 -9.04
C ARG A 237 -1.39 12.74 -8.55
N ASP A 238 -1.31 14.07 -8.67
CA ASP A 238 -0.09 14.81 -8.34
C ASP A 238 1.17 14.23 -9.00
N GLY A 239 1.03 13.81 -10.27
CA GLY A 239 2.10 13.23 -11.06
C GLY A 239 2.52 11.79 -10.68
N ASN A 240 1.76 11.10 -9.84
CA ASN A 240 2.06 9.76 -9.36
C ASN A 240 0.88 8.81 -9.56
N VAL A 241 1.16 7.57 -9.97
CA VAL A 241 0.23 6.44 -9.88
C VAL A 241 0.99 5.19 -9.48
N SER A 242 0.45 4.47 -8.49
CA SER A 242 0.96 3.16 -8.04
C SER A 242 -0.18 2.15 -8.06
N PHE A 243 0.09 0.95 -8.57
CA PHE A 243 -0.91 -0.11 -8.64
C PHE A 243 -0.26 -1.49 -8.63
N ASP A 244 -0.99 -2.46 -8.13
CA ASP A 244 -0.60 -3.86 -8.16
C ASP A 244 -1.25 -4.57 -9.34
N ALA A 245 -0.48 -5.38 -10.07
CA ALA A 245 -0.96 -6.22 -11.16
C ALA A 245 -0.70 -7.70 -10.83
N ARG A 246 -1.74 -8.50 -11.05
CA ARG A 246 -1.68 -9.95 -10.88
C ARG A 246 -2.60 -10.62 -11.88
N VAL A 247 -2.12 -11.67 -12.52
CA VAL A 247 -2.87 -12.43 -13.52
C VAL A 247 -3.00 -13.90 -13.12
N SER A 248 -4.11 -14.53 -13.48
CA SER A 248 -4.37 -15.95 -13.19
C SER A 248 -3.66 -16.90 -14.15
N ARG A 249 -3.23 -16.42 -15.30
CA ARG A 249 -2.44 -17.13 -16.31
C ARG A 249 -1.39 -16.19 -16.89
N SER A 250 -0.32 -16.72 -17.46
CA SER A 250 0.71 -15.92 -18.09
C SER A 250 0.15 -15.14 -19.29
N LEU A 251 0.32 -13.82 -19.26
CA LEU A 251 -0.23 -12.88 -20.26
C LEU A 251 0.78 -11.79 -20.59
N VAL A 252 0.69 -11.28 -21.82
CA VAL A 252 1.23 -9.97 -22.20
C VAL A 252 0.14 -8.94 -21.92
N VAL A 253 0.38 -8.07 -20.96
CA VAL A 253 -0.58 -7.05 -20.51
C VAL A 253 -0.12 -5.69 -21.00
N GLU A 254 -1.00 -4.92 -21.64
CA GLU A 254 -0.79 -3.51 -21.89
C GLU A 254 -1.42 -2.69 -20.78
N PHE A 255 -0.63 -1.85 -20.11
CA PHE A 255 -1.10 -0.90 -19.12
C PHE A 255 -1.27 0.47 -19.79
N GLN A 256 -2.42 1.10 -19.52
CA GLN A 256 -2.75 2.43 -20.01
C GLN A 256 -3.03 3.36 -18.84
N MET A 257 -2.17 4.35 -18.65
CA MET A 257 -2.23 5.33 -17.57
C MET A 257 -2.49 6.72 -18.14
N THR A 258 -3.24 7.55 -17.43
CA THR A 258 -3.54 8.94 -17.80
C THR A 258 -3.19 9.91 -16.67
N GLY A 259 -3.42 11.21 -16.85
CA GLY A 259 -3.29 12.22 -15.80
C GLY A 259 -1.87 12.68 -15.49
N PHE A 260 -0.91 12.44 -16.39
CA PHE A 260 0.43 13.00 -16.31
C PHE A 260 0.50 14.34 -17.08
N ASP A 261 0.72 15.42 -16.35
CA ASP A 261 0.64 16.79 -16.88
C ASP A 261 1.86 17.21 -17.73
N ASP A 262 2.95 16.44 -17.68
CA ASP A 262 4.17 16.72 -18.45
C ASP A 262 3.95 16.47 -19.93
N ALA A 263 3.55 17.51 -20.66
CA ALA A 263 3.27 17.46 -22.08
C ALA A 263 4.48 16.90 -22.85
N GLY A 264 4.31 15.69 -23.43
CA GLY A 264 5.30 15.03 -24.27
C GLY A 264 6.34 14.18 -23.56
N LYS A 265 6.47 14.22 -22.24
CA LYS A 265 7.37 13.34 -21.51
C LYS A 265 6.67 12.05 -21.08
N VAL A 266 7.41 10.96 -21.08
CA VAL A 266 7.00 9.71 -20.46
C VAL A 266 7.48 9.74 -19.00
N PRO A 267 6.60 9.50 -17.99
CA PRO A 267 7.04 9.41 -16.60
C PRO A 267 8.01 8.25 -16.41
N ARG A 268 8.85 8.30 -15.41
CA ARG A 268 9.65 7.14 -15.04
C ARG A 268 8.73 6.10 -14.40
N ILE A 269 8.89 4.87 -14.80
CA ILE A 269 8.05 3.75 -14.34
C ILE A 269 8.95 2.69 -13.71
N PHE A 270 8.58 2.21 -12.56
CA PHE A 270 9.30 1.16 -11.83
C PHE A 270 8.41 -0.05 -11.65
N ALA A 271 8.97 -1.22 -11.90
CA ALA A 271 8.39 -2.51 -11.60
C ALA A 271 9.03 -3.06 -10.32
N VAL A 272 8.23 -3.38 -9.33
CA VAL A 272 8.65 -3.88 -8.02
C VAL A 272 8.03 -5.24 -7.78
N ASN A 273 8.84 -6.22 -7.41
CA ASN A 273 8.41 -7.56 -7.01
C ASN A 273 9.34 -8.14 -5.92
N ASP A 274 9.11 -9.38 -5.53
CA ASP A 274 9.93 -10.10 -4.52
C ASP A 274 11.43 -10.15 -4.88
N SER A 275 11.78 -10.01 -6.16
CA SER A 275 13.17 -10.05 -6.64
C SER A 275 13.87 -8.68 -6.61
N GLY A 276 13.12 -7.62 -6.34
CA GLY A 276 13.62 -6.25 -6.26
C GLY A 276 12.89 -5.27 -7.17
N THR A 277 13.57 -4.15 -7.46
CA THR A 277 13.05 -3.05 -8.26
C THR A 277 13.81 -2.93 -9.57
N ALA A 278 13.10 -2.76 -10.67
CA ALA A 278 13.65 -2.49 -12.00
C ALA A 278 12.97 -1.27 -12.62
N GLU A 279 13.69 -0.54 -13.47
CA GLU A 279 13.09 0.56 -14.24
C GLU A 279 12.50 0.06 -15.54
N VAL A 280 11.24 0.36 -15.79
CA VAL A 280 10.53 0.00 -17.03
C VAL A 280 11.00 0.89 -18.17
N VAL A 281 11.58 0.29 -19.19
CA VAL A 281 12.04 0.99 -20.40
C VAL A 281 11.20 0.55 -21.61
N GLY A 282 10.92 1.49 -22.52
CA GLY A 282 10.12 1.25 -23.71
C GLY A 282 8.64 1.63 -23.57
N ALA A 283 8.27 2.27 -22.46
CA ALA A 283 6.97 2.94 -22.36
C ALA A 283 6.88 4.10 -23.36
N ALA A 284 5.70 4.36 -23.87
CA ALA A 284 5.46 5.42 -24.85
C ALA A 284 4.20 6.23 -24.48
N ARG A 285 4.20 7.51 -24.86
CA ARG A 285 2.99 8.32 -24.85
C ARG A 285 2.23 8.11 -26.17
N VAL A 286 0.99 7.70 -26.04
CA VAL A 286 0.07 7.51 -27.17
C VAL A 286 -1.20 8.29 -26.84
N ASP A 287 -1.47 9.34 -27.60
CA ASP A 287 -2.50 10.33 -27.31
C ASP A 287 -2.33 10.90 -25.87
N ASP A 288 -3.37 10.88 -25.07
CA ASP A 288 -3.36 11.36 -23.67
C ASP A 288 -2.93 10.28 -22.67
N SER A 289 -2.54 9.09 -23.15
CA SER A 289 -2.14 8.00 -22.28
C SER A 289 -0.65 7.68 -22.36
N VAL A 290 -0.10 7.22 -21.27
CA VAL A 290 1.21 6.54 -21.19
C VAL A 290 0.96 5.05 -21.20
N ARG A 291 1.61 4.35 -22.14
CA ARG A 291 1.41 2.91 -22.35
C ARG A 291 2.72 2.16 -22.26
N PHE A 292 2.64 0.99 -21.70
CA PHE A 292 3.71 -0.01 -21.74
C PHE A 292 3.11 -1.41 -21.71
N GLN A 293 3.85 -2.39 -22.20
CA GLN A 293 3.45 -3.78 -22.13
C GLN A 293 4.44 -4.56 -21.28
N ASP A 294 3.91 -5.49 -20.48
CA ASP A 294 4.74 -6.38 -19.70
C ASP A 294 4.19 -7.81 -19.74
N ARG A 295 5.09 -8.78 -19.59
CA ARG A 295 4.72 -10.18 -19.47
C ARG A 295 4.66 -10.56 -17.99
N LEU A 296 3.45 -10.86 -17.54
CA LEU A 296 3.20 -11.36 -16.20
C LEU A 296 3.06 -12.87 -16.21
N ALA A 297 3.73 -13.56 -15.30
CA ALA A 297 3.54 -14.98 -15.10
C ALA A 297 2.27 -15.25 -14.28
N ALA A 298 1.71 -16.46 -14.41
CA ALA A 298 0.55 -16.86 -13.62
C ALA A 298 0.83 -16.77 -12.11
N GLY A 299 0.00 -16.00 -11.41
CA GLY A 299 0.11 -15.80 -9.97
C GLY A 299 1.25 -14.88 -9.52
N GLU A 300 2.06 -14.37 -10.45
CA GLU A 300 3.04 -13.34 -10.15
C GLU A 300 2.34 -12.06 -9.71
N GLU A 301 2.86 -11.45 -8.66
CA GLU A 301 2.48 -10.13 -8.21
C GLU A 301 3.57 -9.14 -8.58
N ARG A 302 3.17 -8.04 -9.21
CA ARG A 302 4.07 -6.97 -9.57
C ARG A 302 3.41 -5.63 -9.30
N ARG A 303 4.09 -4.80 -8.54
CA ARG A 303 3.70 -3.41 -8.33
C ARG A 303 4.36 -2.54 -9.36
N TYR A 304 3.61 -1.62 -9.93
CA TYR A 304 4.14 -0.56 -10.78
C TYR A 304 3.98 0.79 -10.09
N VAL A 305 5.01 1.61 -10.22
CA VAL A 305 4.99 2.99 -9.72
C VAL A 305 5.45 3.88 -10.86
N ALA A 306 4.59 4.78 -11.32
CA ALA A 306 4.90 5.74 -12.36
C ALA A 306 4.89 7.16 -11.80
N LEU A 307 5.97 7.92 -12.05
CA LEU A 307 6.24 9.22 -11.45
C LEU A 307 6.68 10.23 -12.50
N SER A 308 6.02 11.40 -12.53
CA SER A 308 6.49 12.60 -13.22
C SER A 308 7.68 13.24 -12.48
N ASP A 309 8.44 14.08 -13.17
CA ASP A 309 9.63 14.75 -12.59
C ASP A 309 9.36 15.54 -11.30
N GLY A 310 8.15 16.06 -11.09
CA GLY A 310 7.74 16.79 -9.88
C GLY A 310 7.27 15.94 -8.71
N ALA A 311 7.07 14.62 -8.90
CA ALA A 311 6.43 13.73 -7.93
C ALA A 311 7.42 12.98 -7.02
N TRP A 312 8.73 13.27 -7.12
CA TRP A 312 9.75 12.64 -6.30
C TRP A 312 9.62 13.03 -4.83
N GLN A 313 9.67 12.04 -3.98
CA GLN A 313 9.77 12.25 -2.53
C GLN A 313 11.23 12.36 -2.10
N ARG A 314 11.47 13.09 -1.02
CA ARG A 314 12.79 13.24 -0.42
C ARG A 314 12.81 12.64 0.97
N PRO A 315 13.95 12.10 1.43
CA PRO A 315 14.12 11.68 2.81
C PRO A 315 13.76 12.82 3.77
N HIS A 316 13.06 12.49 4.85
CA HIS A 316 12.73 13.46 5.90
C HIS A 316 13.98 14.03 6.58
N ALA A 317 14.98 13.18 6.80
CA ALA A 317 16.25 13.55 7.39
C ALA A 317 17.40 12.69 6.83
N ILE A 318 18.57 13.29 6.73
CA ILE A 318 19.83 12.60 6.44
C ILE A 318 20.76 12.86 7.63
N LYS A 319 21.29 11.79 8.25
CA LYS A 319 22.16 11.89 9.41
C LYS A 319 23.44 11.10 9.16
N ILE A 320 24.57 11.62 9.62
CA ILE A 320 25.82 10.87 9.65
C ILE A 320 25.76 9.96 10.88
N ASP A 321 25.88 8.66 10.65
CA ASP A 321 26.00 7.70 11.73
C ASP A 321 27.49 7.52 12.08
N SER A 322 27.93 8.18 13.16
CA SER A 322 29.29 8.10 13.66
C SER A 322 29.54 6.97 14.65
N GLN A 323 28.52 6.21 15.02
CA GLN A 323 28.59 5.25 16.13
C GLN A 323 28.07 3.85 15.80
N SER A 324 27.52 3.64 14.61
CA SER A 324 26.99 2.32 14.26
C SER A 324 28.12 1.30 14.04
N PRO A 325 28.17 0.24 14.83
CA PRO A 325 29.05 -0.90 14.54
C PRO A 325 28.43 -1.81 13.47
N LEU A 326 27.70 -1.23 12.50
CA LEU A 326 27.17 -2.01 11.39
C LEU A 326 28.32 -2.69 10.68
N ARG A 327 28.58 -3.93 11.05
CA ARG A 327 29.44 -4.81 10.28
C ARG A 327 28.60 -5.31 9.12
N LEU A 328 28.77 -4.68 7.98
CA LEU A 328 28.21 -5.09 6.70
C LEU A 328 28.91 -6.34 6.19
#